data_74ba21d7219b9d80ab28f7db2f3758c8
#
_entry.id   74ba21d7219b9d80ab28f7db2f3758c8
#
_cell.length_a   1.000
_cell.length_b   1.000
_cell.length_c   1.000
_cell.angle_alpha   90.00
_cell.angle_beta   90.00
_cell.angle_gamma   90.00
#
_symmetry.space_group_name_H-M   'P 1'
#
loop_
_entity.id
_entity.type
_entity.pdbx_description
1 polymer ?
#
loop_
_entity_poly.entity_id
_entity_poly.type
_entity_poly.pdbx_seq_one_letter_code
_entity_poly.pdbx_strand_id
1 'polypeptide(L)'
;MTRIFGSVLADSATIEAFERLMALATITTPNVPELEALGGKAAMAHRNVAYLAKGGDAEGPEVEDRMVRPGHDDVVWRAPRIETRHTHGTGCTLSSAIATLLAKGQPLEEAIDGARKFVRAALEAAPGFGAGHGPMGHQAVR
;
A
#
# COMPACT_ATOMS: atom_id res chain seq x y z
N MET A 1 -16.81 6.41 7.28
CA MET A 1 -16.94 4.97 6.97
C MET A 1 -16.01 4.63 5.82
N THR A 2 -15.03 3.79 6.06
CA THR A 2 -14.07 3.35 5.03
C THR A 2 -14.68 2.22 4.21
N ARG A 3 -14.69 2.34 2.89
CA ARG A 3 -15.16 1.29 1.97
C ARG A 3 -13.98 0.66 1.26
N ILE A 4 -13.91 -0.68 1.26
CA ILE A 4 -13.03 -1.44 0.37
C ILE A 4 -13.93 -2.27 -0.53
N PHE A 5 -13.73 -2.18 -1.85
CA PHE A 5 -14.57 -2.82 -2.87
C PHE A 5 -16.09 -2.54 -2.71
N GLY A 6 -16.46 -1.33 -2.30
CA GLY A 6 -17.85 -0.94 -2.10
C GLY A 6 -18.48 -1.38 -0.77
N SER A 7 -17.79 -2.20 0.02
CA SER A 7 -18.25 -2.63 1.35
C SER A 7 -17.78 -1.70 2.45
N VAL A 8 -18.61 -1.52 3.47
CA VAL A 8 -18.22 -0.78 4.69
C VAL A 8 -17.38 -1.69 5.55
N LEU A 9 -16.09 -1.38 5.71
CA LEU A 9 -15.14 -2.19 6.48
C LEU A 9 -14.78 -1.61 7.85
N ALA A 10 -15.05 -0.33 8.08
CA ALA A 10 -14.71 0.31 9.34
C ALA A 10 -15.77 1.31 9.75
N ASP A 11 -16.21 1.20 10.98
CA ASP A 11 -16.98 2.22 11.70
C ASP A 11 -16.04 3.22 12.38
N SER A 12 -16.60 4.22 13.07
CA SER A 12 -15.82 5.23 13.78
C SER A 12 -14.91 4.65 14.85
N ALA A 13 -15.36 3.64 15.58
CA ALA A 13 -14.56 2.99 16.62
C ALA A 13 -13.35 2.24 16.03
N THR A 14 -13.52 1.62 14.87
CA THR A 14 -12.44 0.97 14.14
C THR A 14 -11.42 1.99 13.63
N ILE A 15 -11.87 3.14 13.12
CA ILE A 15 -10.97 4.23 12.68
C ILE A 15 -10.16 4.77 13.85
N GLU A 16 -10.76 5.01 15.01
CA GLU A 16 -10.05 5.42 16.22
C GLU A 16 -9.01 4.38 16.68
N ALA A 17 -9.31 3.10 16.55
CA ALA A 17 -8.35 2.03 16.84
C ALA A 17 -7.17 2.04 15.84
N PHE A 18 -7.43 2.26 14.56
CA PHE A 18 -6.36 2.44 13.57
C PHE A 18 -5.47 3.63 13.87
N GLU A 19 -6.03 4.76 14.29
CA GLU A 19 -5.25 5.95 14.67
C GLU A 19 -4.26 5.65 15.80
N ARG A 20 -4.69 4.89 16.81
CA ARG A 20 -3.80 4.45 17.89
C ARG A 20 -2.69 3.51 17.41
N LEU A 21 -3.01 2.59 16.49
CA LEU A 21 -2.02 1.69 15.88
C LEU A 21 -1.03 2.44 14.98
N MET A 22 -1.49 3.43 14.22
CA MET A 22 -0.62 4.24 13.37
C MET A 22 0.45 4.98 14.18
N ALA A 23 0.13 5.44 15.38
CA ALA A 23 1.09 6.09 16.27
C ALA A 23 2.23 5.17 16.72
N LEU A 24 2.03 3.86 16.68
CA LEU A 24 3.02 2.84 17.06
C LEU A 24 3.72 2.22 15.86
N ALA A 25 3.19 2.39 14.65
CA ALA A 25 3.70 1.77 13.44
C ALA A 25 4.93 2.51 12.90
N THR A 26 5.90 1.77 12.37
CA THR A 26 7.02 2.35 11.61
C THR A 26 6.53 3.08 10.35
N ILE A 27 5.50 2.52 9.70
CA ILE A 27 4.84 3.08 8.53
C ILE A 27 3.45 2.47 8.37
N THR A 28 2.53 3.24 7.82
CA THR A 28 1.22 2.75 7.35
C THR A 28 1.12 2.87 5.84
N THR A 29 0.29 2.04 5.20
CA THR A 29 0.24 1.94 3.74
C THR A 29 -1.18 2.16 3.19
N PRO A 30 -1.80 3.33 3.42
CA PRO A 30 -3.16 3.59 2.93
C PRO A 30 -3.18 3.69 1.40
N ASN A 31 -4.24 3.17 0.78
CA ASN A 31 -4.61 3.52 -0.58
C ASN A 31 -5.34 4.89 -0.60
N VAL A 32 -5.69 5.38 -1.79
CA VAL A 32 -6.33 6.71 -1.92
C VAL A 32 -7.64 6.80 -1.13
N PRO A 33 -8.61 5.87 -1.25
CA PRO A 33 -9.84 5.90 -0.46
C PRO A 33 -9.60 5.80 1.06
N GLU A 34 -8.64 4.98 1.48
CA GLU A 34 -8.27 4.84 2.90
C GLU A 34 -7.64 6.12 3.45
N LEU A 35 -6.78 6.76 2.68
CA LEU A 35 -6.18 8.03 3.06
C LEU A 35 -7.23 9.14 3.21
N GLU A 36 -8.20 9.20 2.31
CA GLU A 36 -9.32 10.13 2.40
C GLU A 36 -10.19 9.87 3.64
N ALA A 37 -10.48 8.60 3.92
CA ALA A 37 -11.24 8.20 5.11
C ALA A 37 -10.52 8.55 6.43
N LEU A 38 -9.19 8.58 6.42
CA LEU A 38 -8.36 9.03 7.54
C LEU A 38 -8.25 10.56 7.65
N GLY A 39 -8.95 11.31 6.81
CA GLY A 39 -8.94 12.77 6.79
C GLY A 39 -7.91 13.40 5.87
N GLY A 40 -7.32 12.62 4.98
CA GLY A 40 -6.39 13.07 3.96
C GLY A 40 -5.01 13.46 4.49
N LYS A 41 -4.21 14.06 3.62
CA LYS A 41 -2.81 14.44 3.90
C LYS A 41 -2.69 15.39 5.11
N ALA A 42 -3.62 16.33 5.26
CA ALA A 42 -3.59 17.29 6.37
C ALA A 42 -3.75 16.62 7.73
N ALA A 43 -4.69 15.67 7.85
CA ALA A 43 -4.88 14.91 9.07
C ALA A 43 -3.69 13.99 9.37
N MET A 44 -3.08 13.38 8.36
CA MET A 44 -1.87 12.57 8.52
C MET A 44 -0.67 13.42 8.98
N ALA A 45 -0.50 14.61 8.44
CA ALA A 45 0.52 15.56 8.90
C ALA A 45 0.32 15.97 10.35
N HIS A 46 -0.94 16.24 10.75
CA HIS A 46 -1.27 16.56 12.15
C HIS A 46 -0.95 15.42 13.11
N ARG A 47 -1.16 14.16 12.69
CA ARG A 47 -0.81 12.97 13.49
C ARG A 47 0.69 12.74 13.59
N ASN A 48 1.48 13.39 12.76
CA ASN A 48 2.95 13.27 12.74
C ASN A 48 3.43 11.81 12.56
N VAL A 49 2.79 11.06 11.67
CA VAL A 49 3.08 9.64 11.37
C VAL A 49 3.63 9.46 9.96
N ALA A 50 4.49 8.46 9.78
CA ALA A 50 4.96 8.07 8.46
C ALA A 50 3.91 7.22 7.71
N TYR A 51 3.74 7.47 6.41
CA TYR A 51 2.85 6.67 5.59
C TYR A 51 3.32 6.57 4.13
N LEU A 52 2.91 5.48 3.48
CA LEU A 52 3.05 5.27 2.04
C LEU A 52 1.67 5.38 1.40
N ALA A 53 1.39 6.50 0.75
CA ALA A 53 0.19 6.66 -0.07
C ALA A 53 0.34 5.85 -1.35
N LYS A 54 -0.48 4.80 -1.49
CA LYS A 54 -0.47 3.91 -2.67
C LYS A 54 -1.34 4.49 -3.77
N GLY A 55 -0.80 4.58 -4.98
CA GLY A 55 -1.48 5.15 -6.15
C GLY A 55 -2.14 4.12 -7.07
N GLY A 56 -2.18 2.84 -6.70
CA GLY A 56 -2.72 1.78 -7.55
C GLY A 56 -4.19 1.94 -7.94
N ASP A 57 -4.99 2.58 -7.10
CA ASP A 57 -6.42 2.85 -7.33
C ASP A 57 -6.68 4.13 -8.15
N ALA A 58 -5.67 4.95 -8.41
CA ALA A 58 -5.79 6.12 -9.28
C ALA A 58 -5.85 5.69 -10.75
N GLU A 59 -6.56 6.46 -11.56
CA GLU A 59 -6.60 6.23 -13.00
C GLU A 59 -5.32 6.71 -13.70
N GLY A 60 -5.03 6.15 -14.87
CA GLY A 60 -3.93 6.59 -15.71
C GLY A 60 -2.90 5.50 -16.01
N PRO A 61 -1.94 5.81 -16.91
CA PRO A 61 -0.96 4.85 -17.42
C PRO A 61 0.16 4.54 -16.43
N GLU A 62 0.31 5.34 -15.38
CA GLU A 62 1.34 5.17 -14.36
C GLU A 62 0.73 4.98 -12.98
N VAL A 63 1.46 4.26 -12.14
CA VAL A 63 1.20 4.15 -10.69
C VAL A 63 2.25 4.96 -9.96
N GLU A 64 1.80 5.90 -9.13
CA GLU A 64 2.66 6.68 -8.24
C GLU A 64 2.40 6.27 -6.80
N ASP A 65 3.44 5.84 -6.10
CA ASP A 65 3.43 5.65 -4.65
C ASP A 65 4.31 6.71 -3.99
N ARG A 66 3.83 7.30 -2.91
CA ARG A 66 4.49 8.41 -2.22
C ARG A 66 4.66 8.11 -0.74
N MET A 67 5.91 8.06 -0.29
CA MET A 67 6.23 8.00 1.13
C MET A 67 6.34 9.41 1.69
N VAL A 68 5.62 9.68 2.76
CA VAL A 68 5.68 10.90 3.56
C VAL A 68 6.18 10.55 4.95
N ARG A 69 7.22 11.25 5.39
CA ARG A 69 7.77 11.11 6.76
C ARG A 69 7.88 12.47 7.41
N PRO A 70 7.49 12.62 8.68
CA PRO A 70 7.66 13.87 9.41
C PRO A 70 9.13 14.34 9.40
N GLY A 71 9.36 15.61 9.02
CA GLY A 71 10.68 16.20 9.01
C GLY A 71 11.62 15.76 7.88
N HIS A 72 11.11 15.06 6.87
CA HIS A 72 11.87 14.62 5.70
C HIS A 72 11.14 15.01 4.42
N ASP A 73 11.89 15.09 3.33
CA ASP A 73 11.29 15.24 2.00
C ASP A 73 10.52 13.98 1.59
N ASP A 74 9.46 14.17 0.80
CA ASP A 74 8.70 13.07 0.24
C ASP A 74 9.57 12.26 -0.74
N VAL A 75 9.42 10.94 -0.70
CA VAL A 75 10.01 10.04 -1.68
C VAL A 75 8.90 9.49 -2.57
N VAL A 76 9.10 9.59 -3.88
CA VAL A 76 8.10 9.20 -4.88
C VAL A 76 8.67 8.13 -5.80
N TRP A 77 7.89 7.04 -5.96
CA TRP A 77 8.15 6.00 -6.95
C TRP A 77 7.07 6.03 -8.01
N ARG A 78 7.49 5.98 -9.28
CA ARG A 78 6.59 5.85 -10.42
C ARG A 78 6.93 4.61 -11.22
N ALA A 79 5.90 3.98 -11.77
CA ALA A 79 6.07 2.85 -12.67
C ALA A 79 4.88 2.74 -13.61
N PRO A 80 5.06 2.22 -14.84
CA PRO A 80 3.95 1.93 -15.73
C PRO A 80 2.93 1.01 -15.05
N ARG A 81 1.64 1.25 -15.31
CA ARG A 81 0.58 0.36 -14.82
C ARG A 81 0.67 -1.00 -15.50
N ILE A 82 0.52 -2.05 -14.71
CA ILE A 82 0.41 -3.41 -15.22
C ILE A 82 -1.08 -3.67 -15.47
N GLU A 83 -1.43 -3.91 -16.73
CA GLU A 83 -2.80 -4.24 -17.13
C GLU A 83 -3.11 -5.69 -16.77
N THR A 84 -3.72 -5.89 -15.63
CA THR A 84 -4.16 -7.19 -15.15
C THR A 84 -5.40 -7.06 -14.26
N ARG A 85 -6.27 -8.06 -14.32
CA ARG A 85 -7.39 -8.20 -13.38
C ARG A 85 -7.02 -8.97 -12.10
N HIS A 86 -5.86 -9.61 -12.09
CA HIS A 86 -5.43 -10.49 -10.99
C HIS A 86 -4.72 -9.69 -9.90
N THR A 87 -5.45 -8.81 -9.23
CA THR A 87 -4.94 -7.84 -8.26
C THR A 87 -5.29 -8.17 -6.81
N HIS A 88 -5.90 -9.34 -6.56
CA HIS A 88 -6.30 -9.71 -5.19
C HIS A 88 -5.08 -9.86 -4.28
N GLY A 89 -5.10 -9.16 -3.15
CA GLY A 89 -4.04 -9.20 -2.16
C GLY A 89 -2.82 -8.31 -2.44
N THR A 90 -2.86 -7.43 -3.45
CA THR A 90 -1.75 -6.54 -3.80
C THR A 90 -1.29 -5.69 -2.61
N GLY A 91 -2.22 -5.05 -1.91
CA GLY A 91 -1.93 -4.22 -0.73
C GLY A 91 -1.36 -5.02 0.43
N CYS A 92 -1.94 -6.20 0.72
CA CYS A 92 -1.46 -7.09 1.77
C CYS A 92 -0.06 -7.62 1.46
N THR A 93 0.22 -7.96 0.20
CA THR A 93 1.54 -8.40 -0.24
C THR A 93 2.58 -7.29 -0.09
N LEU A 94 2.24 -6.06 -0.49
CA LEU A 94 3.14 -4.91 -0.34
C LEU A 94 3.50 -4.67 1.12
N SER A 95 2.51 -4.62 2.01
CA SER A 95 2.72 -4.39 3.44
C SER A 95 3.56 -5.49 4.08
N SER A 96 3.28 -6.76 3.75
CA SER A 96 4.02 -7.92 4.26
C SER A 96 5.47 -7.94 3.77
N ALA A 97 5.70 -7.58 2.50
CA ALA A 97 7.04 -7.51 1.94
C ALA A 97 7.85 -6.37 2.58
N ILE A 98 7.26 -5.19 2.78
CA ILE A 98 7.91 -4.08 3.51
C ILE A 98 8.30 -4.53 4.92
N ALA A 99 7.37 -5.12 5.67
CA ALA A 99 7.63 -5.59 7.03
C ALA A 99 8.76 -6.64 7.06
N THR A 100 8.78 -7.55 6.10
CA THR A 100 9.82 -8.59 5.98
C THR A 100 11.19 -7.97 5.72
N LEU A 101 11.29 -7.01 4.80
CA LEU A 101 12.55 -6.35 4.45
C LEU A 101 13.06 -5.46 5.59
N LEU A 102 12.18 -4.77 6.30
CA LEU A 102 12.52 -4.04 7.53
C LEU A 102 13.06 -4.98 8.61
N ALA A 103 12.42 -6.14 8.81
CA ALA A 103 12.87 -7.15 9.77
C ALA A 103 14.25 -7.74 9.42
N LYS A 104 14.63 -7.73 8.13
CA LYS A 104 15.97 -8.08 7.65
C LYS A 104 16.99 -6.95 7.79
N GLY A 105 16.62 -5.82 8.36
CA GLY A 105 17.49 -4.68 8.61
C GLY A 105 17.66 -3.70 7.45
N GLN A 106 16.83 -3.80 6.39
CA GLN A 106 16.89 -2.84 5.30
C GLN A 106 16.36 -1.46 5.74
N PRO A 107 16.95 -0.36 5.29
CA PRO A 107 16.37 0.97 5.45
C PRO A 107 14.98 1.07 4.84
N LEU A 108 14.11 1.94 5.37
CA LEU A 108 12.72 2.02 4.98
C LEU A 108 12.51 2.26 3.47
N GLU A 109 13.30 3.13 2.86
CA GLU A 109 13.20 3.43 1.42
C GLU A 109 13.56 2.21 0.56
N GLU A 110 14.62 1.49 0.93
CA GLU A 110 15.05 0.26 0.25
C GLU A 110 14.02 -0.86 0.45
N ALA A 111 13.43 -0.97 1.64
CA ALA A 111 12.38 -1.94 1.92
C ALA A 111 11.12 -1.68 1.07
N ILE A 112 10.73 -0.42 0.91
CA ILE A 112 9.60 -0.05 0.04
C ILE A 112 9.92 -0.35 -1.42
N ASP A 113 11.09 0.05 -1.91
CA ASP A 113 11.49 -0.21 -3.30
C ASP A 113 11.54 -1.70 -3.61
N GLY A 114 12.15 -2.50 -2.73
CA GLY A 114 12.19 -3.96 -2.85
C GLY A 114 10.81 -4.61 -2.83
N ALA A 115 9.94 -4.17 -1.93
CA ALA A 115 8.56 -4.67 -1.84
C ALA A 115 7.75 -4.32 -3.10
N ARG A 116 7.90 -3.12 -3.66
CA ARG A 116 7.26 -2.72 -4.91
C ARG A 116 7.71 -3.58 -6.10
N LYS A 117 9.01 -3.85 -6.20
CA LYS A 117 9.56 -4.76 -7.23
C LYS A 117 8.98 -6.16 -7.10
N PHE A 118 8.88 -6.69 -5.88
CA PHE A 118 8.28 -8.00 -5.62
C PHE A 118 6.81 -8.05 -6.05
N VAL A 119 6.00 -7.06 -5.66
CA VAL A 119 4.58 -6.99 -6.04
C VAL A 119 4.42 -6.92 -7.56
N ARG A 120 5.23 -6.10 -8.25
CA ARG A 120 5.18 -6.01 -9.72
C ARG A 120 5.49 -7.34 -10.39
N ALA A 121 6.56 -8.01 -9.97
CA ALA A 121 6.91 -9.32 -10.49
C ALA A 121 5.81 -10.37 -10.24
N ALA A 122 5.17 -10.33 -9.06
CA ALA A 122 4.06 -11.22 -8.75
C ALA A 122 2.80 -10.92 -9.58
N LEU A 123 2.51 -9.65 -9.90
CA LEU A 123 1.43 -9.26 -10.81
C LEU A 123 1.68 -9.75 -12.23
N GLU A 124 2.91 -9.60 -12.75
CA GLU A 124 3.31 -10.06 -14.08
C GLU A 124 3.27 -11.59 -14.19
N ALA A 125 3.56 -12.30 -13.09
CA ALA A 125 3.53 -13.76 -13.02
C ALA A 125 2.17 -14.34 -12.59
N ALA A 126 1.10 -13.54 -12.58
CA ALA A 126 -0.22 -14.01 -12.17
C ALA A 126 -0.68 -15.22 -13.00
N PRO A 127 -1.13 -16.33 -12.36
CA PRO A 127 -1.43 -17.57 -13.07
C PRO A 127 -2.74 -17.54 -13.87
N GLY A 128 -3.54 -16.49 -13.73
CA GLY A 128 -4.80 -16.34 -14.46
C GLY A 128 -5.96 -17.19 -13.95
N PHE A 129 -5.91 -17.62 -12.70
CA PHE A 129 -6.96 -18.46 -12.11
C PHE A 129 -8.24 -17.67 -11.79
N GLY A 130 -9.38 -18.32 -12.03
CA GLY A 130 -10.69 -17.78 -11.70
C GLY A 130 -11.25 -16.78 -12.71
N ALA A 131 -12.52 -16.40 -12.53
CA ALA A 131 -13.25 -15.48 -13.40
C ALA A 131 -13.28 -14.03 -12.91
N GLY A 132 -12.88 -13.78 -11.66
CA GLY A 132 -12.83 -12.45 -11.03
C GLY A 132 -11.41 -11.91 -10.85
N HIS A 133 -11.20 -11.16 -9.78
CA HIS A 133 -9.88 -10.71 -9.35
C HIS A 133 -9.08 -11.89 -8.78
N GLY A 134 -8.28 -12.50 -9.63
CA GLY A 134 -7.50 -13.69 -9.26
C GLY A 134 -6.23 -13.38 -8.48
N PRO A 135 -5.51 -14.43 -8.03
CA PRO A 135 -4.28 -14.30 -7.26
C PRO A 135 -3.12 -13.82 -8.11
N MET A 136 -2.16 -13.17 -7.45
CA MET A 136 -0.84 -12.91 -8.01
C MET A 136 0.04 -14.16 -7.98
N GLY A 137 1.13 -14.15 -8.75
CA GLY A 137 2.08 -15.26 -8.85
C GLY A 137 3.24 -15.17 -7.86
N HIS A 138 2.97 -15.09 -6.55
CA HIS A 138 4.01 -14.94 -5.51
C HIS A 138 5.12 -15.97 -5.60
N GLN A 139 4.78 -17.22 -5.89
CA GLN A 139 5.70 -18.35 -5.97
C GLN A 139 6.65 -18.31 -7.17
N ALA A 140 6.36 -17.49 -8.17
CA ALA A 140 7.19 -17.33 -9.36
C ALA A 140 8.26 -16.24 -9.19
N VAL A 141 8.19 -15.45 -8.12
CA VAL A 141 9.18 -14.40 -7.82
C VAL A 141 10.33 -15.00 -7.04
N ARG A 142 11.56 -14.84 -7.56
CA ARG A 142 12.79 -15.35 -6.95
C ARG A 142 13.73 -14.21 -6.58
#